data_61815f6f4a88b4885052a19ded72caba
#
_entry.id   61815f6f4a88b4885052a19ded72caba
#
_cell.length_a   1.000
_cell.length_b   1.000
_cell.length_c   1.000
_cell.angle_alpha   90.00
_cell.angle_beta   90.00
_cell.angle_gamma   90.00
#
_symmetry.space_group_name_H-M   'P 1'
#
loop_
_entity.id
_entity.type
_entity.pdbx_description
1 polymer ?
#
loop_
_entity_poly.entity_id
_entity_poly.type
_entity_poly.pdbx_seq_one_letter_code
_entity_poly.pdbx_strand_id
1 'polypeptide(L)'
;MAGCGRGFPCENHRMMNLRGKRMINNDPLFALINQEQQRQQQSLELIASENFVSPAVLAAQGSVLTNKYAEGYYQHRYYGGCKFIDEVEMLAITRAQQLFGARYVNVQPHSGSQANQAVYLALLKPGDKILGMSLQCGGHLTHGSPVNQSGKWFNAFHYGVDAHSGLIDMDEVEMIALRERPRLIIAGGSAYPRHYDFARFRRIADAVDAILLVDMAHFAGLVAGGCFPSPLAYADVVTTTTHKTLRGPRGGMILTNDARLAKKIDSAIFPGLQGGPLMHVIAAKAVALGEALQPEFKRYAG
;
A
#
# COMPACT_ATOMS: atom_id res chain seq x y z
N MET A 1 -33.79 39.29 -4.51
CA MET A 1 -33.60 38.68 -3.20
C MET A 1 -32.75 37.45 -3.44
N ALA A 2 -31.45 37.58 -3.46
CA ALA A 2 -30.48 37.47 -2.38
C ALA A 2 -30.53 36.07 -1.75
N GLY A 3 -29.63 35.19 -2.19
CA GLY A 3 -29.33 33.86 -1.63
C GLY A 3 -27.83 33.65 -1.66
N CYS A 4 -27.20 34.06 -0.62
CA CYS A 4 -25.79 34.12 -0.31
C CYS A 4 -25.13 32.75 -0.38
N GLY A 5 -24.24 32.52 -1.33
CA GLY A 5 -23.22 31.46 -1.25
C GLY A 5 -22.13 31.86 -0.28
N ARG A 6 -22.10 31.25 0.90
CA ARG A 6 -21.01 31.45 1.84
C ARG A 6 -19.81 30.63 1.36
N GLY A 7 -18.85 31.34 0.77
CA GLY A 7 -17.49 30.83 0.63
C GLY A 7 -16.90 30.57 2.01
N PHE A 8 -16.33 29.38 2.18
CA PHE A 8 -15.51 29.09 3.34
C PHE A 8 -14.30 30.02 3.34
N PRO A 9 -14.04 30.77 4.43
CA PRO A 9 -12.83 31.57 4.50
C PRO A 9 -11.63 30.62 4.51
N CYS A 10 -10.69 30.83 3.58
CA CYS A 10 -9.35 30.31 3.68
C CYS A 10 -8.70 30.89 4.95
N GLU A 11 -8.91 30.27 6.09
CA GLU A 11 -8.08 30.54 7.25
C GLU A 11 -6.68 30.05 6.90
N ASN A 12 -5.77 31.02 6.75
CA ASN A 12 -4.34 30.79 6.68
C ASN A 12 -3.96 29.81 7.80
N HIS A 13 -3.57 28.58 7.45
CA HIS A 13 -3.01 27.61 8.37
C HIS A 13 -1.68 28.15 8.89
N ARG A 14 -1.77 28.88 9.97
CA ARG A 14 -0.64 29.41 10.71
C ARG A 14 -0.05 28.27 11.54
N MET A 15 1.03 27.67 11.04
CA MET A 15 1.80 26.75 11.86
C MET A 15 2.32 27.49 13.08
N MET A 16 1.97 26.99 14.27
CA MET A 16 2.57 27.42 15.54
C MET A 16 3.82 26.58 15.79
N ASN A 17 4.94 27.22 16.10
CA ASN A 17 6.09 26.49 16.62
C ASN A 17 5.82 26.02 18.05
N LEU A 18 6.65 25.13 18.59
CA LEU A 18 6.55 24.56 19.93
C LEU A 18 6.56 25.60 21.07
N ARG A 19 6.76 26.90 20.77
CA ARG A 19 6.76 28.04 21.70
C ARG A 19 5.63 29.04 21.42
N GLY A 20 4.64 28.68 20.61
CA GLY A 20 3.46 29.52 20.34
C GLY A 20 3.70 30.77 19.49
N LYS A 21 4.88 30.95 18.87
CA LYS A 21 5.15 32.05 17.95
C LYS A 21 4.65 31.71 16.54
N ARG A 22 3.89 32.63 15.92
CA ARG A 22 3.51 32.56 14.51
C ARG A 22 4.77 32.55 13.64
N MET A 23 5.03 31.49 12.93
CA MET A 23 6.00 31.53 11.83
C MET A 23 5.28 32.14 10.60
N ILE A 24 5.72 33.32 10.17
CA ILE A 24 5.39 33.85 8.86
C ILE A 24 6.27 33.03 7.91
N ASN A 25 5.67 32.15 7.16
CA ASN A 25 6.40 31.28 6.27
C ASN A 25 6.58 31.99 4.92
N ASN A 26 7.70 32.70 4.77
CA ASN A 26 8.10 33.39 3.56
C ASN A 26 8.88 32.49 2.60
N ASP A 27 8.97 31.17 2.89
CA ASP A 27 9.65 30.25 2.00
C ASP A 27 8.85 30.12 0.69
N PRO A 28 9.49 30.32 -0.47
CA PRO A 28 8.86 30.17 -1.79
C PRO A 28 8.15 28.82 -1.99
N LEU A 29 8.56 27.79 -1.27
CA LEU A 29 7.94 26.48 -1.30
C LEU A 29 6.43 26.54 -1.03
N PHE A 30 5.98 27.39 -0.08
CA PHE A 30 4.54 27.46 0.24
C PHE A 30 3.71 28.11 -0.87
N ALA A 31 4.32 28.99 -1.67
CA ALA A 31 3.68 29.49 -2.88
C ALA A 31 3.48 28.36 -3.91
N LEU A 32 4.48 27.48 -4.08
CA LEU A 32 4.37 26.31 -4.96
C LEU A 32 3.31 25.30 -4.47
N ILE A 33 3.25 25.05 -3.16
CA ILE A 33 2.22 24.18 -2.56
C ILE A 33 0.80 24.76 -2.83
N ASN A 34 0.63 26.07 -2.68
CA ASN A 34 -0.66 26.72 -2.98
C ASN A 34 -1.02 26.64 -4.46
N GLN A 35 -0.05 26.79 -5.36
CA GLN A 35 -0.26 26.62 -6.80
C GLN A 35 -0.68 25.17 -7.14
N GLU A 36 -0.01 24.17 -6.54
CA GLU A 36 -0.37 22.77 -6.74
C GLU A 36 -1.77 22.48 -6.18
N GLN A 37 -2.14 23.03 -5.02
CA GLN A 37 -3.49 22.91 -4.48
C GLN A 37 -4.52 23.47 -5.46
N GLN A 38 -4.26 24.65 -6.05
CA GLN A 38 -5.16 25.24 -7.07
C GLN A 38 -5.25 24.37 -8.32
N ARG A 39 -4.12 23.82 -8.79
CA ARG A 39 -4.10 22.88 -9.93
C ARG A 39 -5.01 21.68 -9.65
N GLN A 40 -4.85 21.05 -8.50
CA GLN A 40 -5.68 19.88 -8.12
C GLN A 40 -7.17 20.22 -8.03
N GLN A 41 -7.53 21.43 -7.58
CA GLN A 41 -8.93 21.87 -7.50
C GLN A 41 -9.54 22.20 -8.86
N GLN A 42 -8.72 22.55 -9.86
CA GLN A 42 -9.16 22.99 -11.19
C GLN A 42 -9.05 21.90 -12.26
N SER A 43 -8.49 20.73 -11.92
CA SER A 43 -8.25 19.65 -12.87
C SER A 43 -9.03 18.39 -12.49
N LEU A 44 -9.48 17.65 -13.50
CA LEU A 44 -9.95 16.28 -13.34
C LEU A 44 -8.76 15.33 -13.44
N GLU A 45 -8.44 14.67 -12.33
CA GLU A 45 -7.34 13.72 -12.29
C GLU A 45 -7.80 12.34 -12.78
N LEU A 46 -7.17 11.85 -13.86
CA LEU A 46 -7.47 10.55 -14.48
C LEU A 46 -6.35 9.53 -14.32
N ILE A 47 -5.33 9.82 -13.49
CA ILE A 47 -4.27 8.88 -13.17
C ILE A 47 -4.78 7.92 -12.09
N ALA A 48 -4.95 6.64 -12.44
CA ALA A 48 -5.55 5.62 -11.57
C ALA A 48 -4.83 5.41 -10.23
N SER A 49 -3.59 5.85 -10.11
CA SER A 49 -2.77 5.77 -8.88
C SER A 49 -2.84 7.03 -8.01
N GLU A 50 -3.60 8.05 -8.39
CA GLU A 50 -3.79 9.28 -7.62
C GLU A 50 -5.16 9.32 -6.93
N ASN A 51 -5.20 10.01 -5.78
CA ASN A 51 -6.41 10.23 -5.02
C ASN A 51 -6.24 11.45 -4.09
N PHE A 52 -7.35 11.96 -3.57
CA PHE A 52 -7.38 13.10 -2.67
C PHE A 52 -7.65 12.65 -1.23
N VAL A 53 -6.67 12.82 -0.37
CA VAL A 53 -6.80 12.48 1.05
C VAL A 53 -7.64 13.50 1.82
N SER A 54 -8.21 13.09 2.94
CA SER A 54 -8.95 13.99 3.82
C SER A 54 -8.03 15.02 4.52
N PRO A 55 -8.57 16.15 5.00
CA PRO A 55 -7.84 17.08 5.85
C PRO A 55 -7.27 16.42 7.11
N ALA A 56 -7.96 15.41 7.67
CA ALA A 56 -7.49 14.68 8.84
C ALA A 56 -6.23 13.84 8.54
N VAL A 57 -6.16 13.22 7.36
CA VAL A 57 -4.95 12.51 6.90
C VAL A 57 -3.79 13.49 6.74
N LEU A 58 -4.01 14.68 6.14
CA LEU A 58 -2.97 15.71 6.01
C LEU A 58 -2.50 16.23 7.37
N ALA A 59 -3.42 16.45 8.32
CA ALA A 59 -3.07 16.89 9.67
C ALA A 59 -2.23 15.86 10.43
N ALA A 60 -2.54 14.58 10.30
CA ALA A 60 -1.73 13.50 10.89
C ALA A 60 -0.34 13.42 10.25
N GLN A 61 -0.27 13.56 8.92
CA GLN A 61 0.98 13.57 8.14
C GLN A 61 1.90 14.72 8.55
N GLY A 62 1.36 15.91 8.82
CA GLY A 62 2.09 17.10 9.26
C GLY A 62 2.29 17.21 10.77
N SER A 63 2.08 16.14 11.54
CA SER A 63 2.14 16.16 13.00
C SER A 63 3.55 16.06 13.56
N VAL A 64 3.69 16.32 14.85
CA VAL A 64 4.96 16.21 15.61
C VAL A 64 5.53 14.77 15.66
N LEU A 65 4.75 13.78 15.24
CA LEU A 65 5.20 12.39 15.14
C LEU A 65 6.37 12.21 14.16
N THR A 66 6.58 13.16 13.25
CA THR A 66 7.76 13.20 12.37
C THR A 66 9.09 13.31 13.12
N ASN A 67 9.05 13.84 14.35
CA ASN A 67 10.26 14.05 15.18
C ASN A 67 10.73 12.78 15.87
N LYS A 68 9.87 11.72 15.94
CA LYS A 68 10.16 10.57 16.80
C LYS A 68 10.84 9.44 16.02
N TYR A 69 12.02 9.04 16.46
CA TYR A 69 12.71 7.85 16.01
C TYR A 69 12.23 6.62 16.77
N ALA A 70 11.69 5.61 16.11
CA ALA A 70 10.96 4.50 16.73
C ALA A 70 11.31 3.13 16.14
N GLU A 71 12.60 2.85 15.93
CA GLU A 71 13.06 1.53 15.47
C GLU A 71 12.53 0.40 16.34
N GLY A 72 12.20 -0.72 15.70
CA GLY A 72 11.59 -1.87 16.34
C GLY A 72 10.07 -1.89 16.15
N TYR A 73 9.38 -2.62 17.02
CA TYR A 73 7.95 -2.88 16.98
C TYR A 73 7.29 -2.61 18.34
N TYR A 74 5.98 -2.70 18.40
CA TYR A 74 5.19 -2.51 19.60
C TYR A 74 5.83 -3.21 20.81
N GLN A 75 6.08 -2.45 21.90
CA GLN A 75 6.74 -2.88 23.14
C GLN A 75 8.18 -3.42 22.99
N HIS A 76 8.73 -3.41 21.79
CA HIS A 76 10.10 -3.85 21.48
C HIS A 76 10.85 -2.77 20.68
N ARG A 77 10.86 -1.54 21.21
CA ARG A 77 11.56 -0.40 20.61
C ARG A 77 13.00 -0.33 21.10
N TYR A 78 13.87 0.13 20.21
CA TYR A 78 15.29 0.34 20.55
C TYR A 78 15.54 1.65 21.29
N TYR A 79 14.55 2.58 21.30
CA TYR A 79 14.67 3.88 21.93
C TYR A 79 13.51 4.15 22.91
N GLY A 80 13.78 4.97 23.93
CA GLY A 80 12.78 5.39 24.88
C GLY A 80 11.75 6.38 24.32
N GLY A 81 10.71 6.68 25.09
CA GLY A 81 9.69 7.67 24.74
C GLY A 81 8.68 7.21 23.69
N CYS A 82 8.50 5.91 23.52
CA CYS A 82 7.63 5.34 22.48
C CYS A 82 6.21 4.98 22.92
N LYS A 83 5.80 5.32 24.16
CA LYS A 83 4.47 4.97 24.67
C LYS A 83 3.33 5.32 23.70
N PHE A 84 3.24 6.58 23.27
CA PHE A 84 2.19 7.01 22.34
C PHE A 84 2.44 6.53 20.90
N ILE A 85 3.69 6.30 20.53
CA ILE A 85 4.08 5.71 19.25
C ILE A 85 3.54 4.29 19.11
N ASP A 86 3.65 3.51 20.17
CA ASP A 86 3.11 2.15 20.23
C ASP A 86 1.59 2.13 20.05
N GLU A 87 0.89 3.05 20.70
CA GLU A 87 -0.57 3.19 20.58
C GLU A 87 -0.98 3.57 19.13
N VAL A 88 -0.23 4.49 18.50
CA VAL A 88 -0.48 4.91 17.11
C VAL A 88 -0.29 3.74 16.14
N GLU A 89 0.80 2.99 16.27
CA GLU A 89 1.06 1.85 15.38
C GLU A 89 0.03 0.74 15.59
N MET A 90 -0.29 0.42 16.84
CA MET A 90 -1.32 -0.58 17.16
C MET A 90 -2.70 -0.18 16.64
N LEU A 91 -3.05 1.11 16.70
CA LEU A 91 -4.31 1.60 16.14
C LEU A 91 -4.36 1.39 14.63
N ALA A 92 -3.26 1.68 13.91
CA ALA A 92 -3.18 1.42 12.47
C ALA A 92 -3.32 -0.08 12.15
N ILE A 93 -2.60 -0.93 12.89
CA ILE A 93 -2.66 -2.39 12.74
C ILE A 93 -4.08 -2.90 12.99
N THR A 94 -4.70 -2.53 14.10
CA THR A 94 -6.04 -2.99 14.49
C THR A 94 -7.08 -2.59 13.44
N ARG A 95 -7.04 -1.34 12.95
CA ARG A 95 -7.95 -0.87 11.90
C ARG A 95 -7.75 -1.61 10.59
N ALA A 96 -6.50 -1.90 10.20
CA ALA A 96 -6.23 -2.70 9.01
C ALA A 96 -6.73 -4.14 9.16
N GLN A 97 -6.54 -4.75 10.33
CA GLN A 97 -7.07 -6.09 10.64
C GLN A 97 -8.60 -6.12 10.52
N GLN A 98 -9.28 -5.14 11.10
CA GLN A 98 -10.74 -5.02 11.01
C GLN A 98 -11.23 -4.82 9.58
N LEU A 99 -10.54 -3.94 8.82
CA LEU A 99 -10.95 -3.56 7.48
C LEU A 99 -10.82 -4.72 6.48
N PHE A 100 -9.73 -5.47 6.56
CA PHE A 100 -9.41 -6.53 5.59
C PHE A 100 -9.64 -7.95 6.10
N GLY A 101 -9.89 -8.14 7.40
CA GLY A 101 -10.02 -9.47 8.00
C GLY A 101 -8.69 -10.23 8.12
N ALA A 102 -7.56 -9.54 8.14
CA ALA A 102 -6.23 -10.13 8.28
C ALA A 102 -5.86 -10.40 9.74
N ARG A 103 -5.15 -11.50 10.00
CA ARG A 103 -4.63 -11.81 11.35
C ARG A 103 -3.39 -11.01 11.71
N TYR A 104 -2.49 -10.80 10.75
CA TYR A 104 -1.22 -10.12 10.93
C TYR A 104 -1.06 -9.03 9.88
N VAL A 105 -0.65 -7.86 10.32
CA VAL A 105 -0.49 -6.66 9.48
C VAL A 105 0.80 -5.96 9.87
N ASN A 106 1.64 -5.65 8.87
CA ASN A 106 2.76 -4.73 9.04
C ASN A 106 2.46 -3.42 8.32
N VAL A 107 2.42 -2.31 9.08
CA VAL A 107 2.09 -0.97 8.58
C VAL A 107 3.33 -0.10 8.35
N GLN A 108 4.54 -0.63 8.60
CA GLN A 108 5.79 0.12 8.50
C GLN A 108 6.33 0.33 7.08
N PRO A 109 6.00 -0.44 6.02
CA PRO A 109 6.54 -0.19 4.70
C PRO A 109 6.34 1.27 4.25
N HIS A 110 7.44 1.92 3.81
CA HIS A 110 7.40 3.31 3.35
C HIS A 110 6.71 3.44 1.99
N SER A 111 6.63 2.38 1.21
CA SER A 111 5.96 2.32 -0.10
C SER A 111 5.48 0.92 -0.43
N GLY A 112 4.63 0.78 -1.45
CA GLY A 112 4.25 -0.53 -2.00
C GLY A 112 5.45 -1.29 -2.56
N SER A 113 6.41 -0.60 -3.17
CA SER A 113 7.65 -1.23 -3.66
C SER A 113 8.46 -1.85 -2.53
N GLN A 114 8.60 -1.16 -1.39
CA GLN A 114 9.29 -1.71 -0.22
C GLN A 114 8.48 -2.82 0.46
N ALA A 115 7.16 -2.77 0.42
CA ALA A 115 6.33 -3.89 0.86
C ALA A 115 6.62 -5.16 0.03
N ASN A 116 6.65 -5.06 -1.29
CA ASN A 116 7.02 -6.18 -2.16
C ASN A 116 8.47 -6.64 -1.94
N GLN A 117 9.42 -5.71 -1.81
CA GLN A 117 10.81 -6.03 -1.51
C GLN A 117 10.98 -6.77 -0.19
N ALA A 118 10.21 -6.41 0.85
CA ALA A 118 10.24 -7.11 2.14
C ALA A 118 9.74 -8.55 2.01
N VAL A 119 8.68 -8.79 1.24
CA VAL A 119 8.21 -10.15 0.95
C VAL A 119 9.28 -10.95 0.21
N TYR A 120 9.94 -10.35 -0.78
CA TYR A 120 11.02 -11.02 -1.50
C TYR A 120 12.22 -11.32 -0.59
N LEU A 121 12.66 -10.36 0.22
CA LEU A 121 13.76 -10.57 1.17
C LEU A 121 13.45 -11.65 2.21
N ALA A 122 12.19 -11.70 2.67
CA ALA A 122 11.75 -12.67 3.67
C ALA A 122 11.67 -14.11 3.14
N LEU A 123 11.36 -14.29 1.85
CA LEU A 123 10.87 -15.56 1.31
C LEU A 123 11.69 -16.12 0.15
N LEU A 124 12.54 -15.31 -0.49
CA LEU A 124 13.31 -15.65 -1.68
C LEU A 124 14.81 -15.46 -1.48
N LYS A 125 15.58 -16.08 -2.34
CA LYS A 125 17.03 -15.86 -2.50
C LYS A 125 17.29 -15.29 -3.89
N PRO A 126 18.37 -14.48 -4.07
CA PRO A 126 18.80 -14.08 -5.41
C PRO A 126 18.92 -15.28 -6.35
N GLY A 127 18.38 -15.15 -7.58
CA GLY A 127 18.30 -16.22 -8.56
C GLY A 127 17.07 -17.11 -8.48
N ASP A 128 16.24 -17.02 -7.43
CA ASP A 128 14.96 -17.73 -7.39
C ASP A 128 14.06 -17.31 -8.55
N LYS A 129 13.23 -18.24 -9.03
CA LYS A 129 12.26 -17.94 -10.10
C LYS A 129 11.00 -17.31 -9.52
N ILE A 130 10.52 -16.27 -10.18
CA ILE A 130 9.25 -15.60 -9.88
C ILE A 130 8.39 -15.53 -11.15
N LEU A 131 7.06 -15.58 -10.98
CA LEU A 131 6.11 -15.44 -12.08
C LEU A 131 5.15 -14.28 -11.74
N GLY A 132 5.06 -13.27 -12.61
CA GLY A 132 4.19 -12.11 -12.43
C GLY A 132 3.57 -11.64 -13.74
N MET A 133 2.62 -10.72 -13.68
CA MET A 133 2.06 -10.09 -14.89
C MET A 133 3.13 -9.22 -15.57
N SER A 134 3.22 -9.32 -16.90
CA SER A 134 4.14 -8.48 -17.67
C SER A 134 3.77 -7.00 -17.55
N LEU A 135 4.77 -6.13 -17.57
CA LEU A 135 4.56 -4.67 -17.50
C LEU A 135 3.69 -4.18 -18.68
N GLN A 136 3.85 -4.77 -19.87
CA GLN A 136 3.09 -4.43 -21.08
C GLN A 136 1.61 -4.79 -20.95
N CYS A 137 1.27 -5.80 -20.15
CA CYS A 137 -0.11 -6.23 -19.91
C CYS A 137 -0.72 -5.62 -18.65
N GLY A 138 -0.04 -4.67 -18.02
CA GLY A 138 -0.54 -3.96 -16.84
C GLY A 138 0.06 -4.40 -15.51
N GLY A 139 1.14 -5.18 -15.50
CA GLY A 139 1.91 -5.50 -14.29
C GLY A 139 2.57 -4.28 -13.67
N HIS A 140 3.20 -4.47 -12.53
CA HIS A 140 3.98 -3.42 -11.85
C HIS A 140 5.48 -3.65 -12.04
N LEU A 141 6.28 -2.59 -11.95
CA LEU A 141 7.75 -2.68 -12.05
C LEU A 141 8.33 -3.72 -11.08
N THR A 142 7.81 -3.79 -9.85
CA THR A 142 8.27 -4.74 -8.82
C THR A 142 7.82 -6.18 -9.05
N HIS A 143 7.11 -6.48 -10.13
CA HIS A 143 6.68 -7.84 -10.49
C HIS A 143 7.64 -8.52 -11.49
N GLY A 144 8.94 -8.20 -11.42
CA GLY A 144 9.97 -8.84 -12.23
C GLY A 144 10.41 -8.04 -13.45
N SER A 145 10.07 -6.74 -13.56
CA SER A 145 10.55 -5.91 -14.67
C SER A 145 12.09 -5.85 -14.69
N PRO A 146 12.76 -6.02 -15.85
CA PRO A 146 14.23 -6.07 -15.95
C PRO A 146 14.95 -4.83 -15.43
N VAL A 147 14.29 -3.67 -15.45
CA VAL A 147 14.85 -2.41 -14.94
C VAL A 147 14.70 -2.26 -13.43
N ASN A 148 13.86 -3.09 -12.79
CA ASN A 148 13.62 -3.08 -11.36
C ASN A 148 14.50 -4.09 -10.63
N GLN A 149 14.70 -3.89 -9.32
CA GLN A 149 15.41 -4.84 -8.46
C GLN A 149 14.88 -6.28 -8.60
N SER A 150 13.55 -6.45 -8.69
CA SER A 150 12.92 -7.75 -8.82
C SER A 150 13.34 -8.51 -10.07
N GLY A 151 13.51 -7.82 -11.21
CA GLY A 151 14.01 -8.43 -12.44
C GLY A 151 15.53 -8.57 -12.49
N LYS A 152 16.26 -7.81 -11.64
CA LYS A 152 17.74 -7.90 -11.54
C LYS A 152 18.20 -9.01 -10.60
N TRP A 153 17.44 -9.31 -9.56
CA TRP A 153 17.80 -10.26 -8.51
C TRP A 153 17.19 -11.64 -8.73
N PHE A 154 16.07 -11.74 -9.44
CA PHE A 154 15.32 -12.97 -9.63
C PHE A 154 15.23 -13.34 -11.12
N ASN A 155 15.05 -14.63 -11.38
CA ASN A 155 14.70 -15.11 -12.72
C ASN A 155 13.20 -14.91 -12.92
N ALA A 156 12.84 -13.76 -13.51
CA ALA A 156 11.47 -13.35 -13.67
C ALA A 156 10.86 -13.90 -14.96
N PHE A 157 9.72 -14.59 -14.81
CA PHE A 157 8.85 -15.03 -15.90
C PHE A 157 7.56 -14.22 -15.85
N HIS A 158 6.89 -14.10 -17.00
CA HIS A 158 5.72 -13.24 -17.11
C HIS A 158 4.57 -13.96 -17.80
N TYR A 159 3.36 -13.74 -17.28
CA TYR A 159 2.11 -14.04 -17.97
C TYR A 159 1.50 -12.74 -18.50
N GLY A 160 0.63 -12.90 -19.51
CA GLY A 160 -0.04 -11.79 -20.18
C GLY A 160 -1.55 -11.82 -20.03
N VAL A 161 -2.19 -11.17 -21.00
CA VAL A 161 -3.63 -11.21 -21.23
C VAL A 161 -3.88 -11.70 -22.66
N ASP A 162 -4.96 -12.41 -22.85
CA ASP A 162 -5.42 -12.80 -24.18
C ASP A 162 -5.75 -11.55 -25.02
N ALA A 163 -5.24 -11.50 -26.24
CA ALA A 163 -5.32 -10.32 -27.11
C ALA A 163 -6.76 -9.97 -27.54
N HIS A 164 -7.69 -10.92 -27.54
CA HIS A 164 -9.07 -10.72 -27.98
C HIS A 164 -9.97 -10.33 -26.81
N SER A 165 -9.87 -11.05 -25.69
CA SER A 165 -10.72 -10.81 -24.50
C SER A 165 -10.18 -9.77 -23.55
N GLY A 166 -8.86 -9.52 -23.56
CA GLY A 166 -8.16 -8.70 -22.57
C GLY A 166 -8.14 -9.34 -21.16
N LEU A 167 -8.47 -10.62 -21.05
CA LEU A 167 -8.46 -11.35 -19.78
C LEU A 167 -7.13 -12.09 -19.59
N ILE A 168 -6.74 -12.28 -18.33
CA ILE A 168 -5.62 -13.17 -18.00
C ILE A 168 -5.98 -14.59 -18.44
N ASP A 169 -5.17 -15.18 -19.31
CA ASP A 169 -5.31 -16.58 -19.67
C ASP A 169 -4.73 -17.45 -18.53
N MET A 170 -5.63 -18.02 -17.74
CA MET A 170 -5.23 -18.82 -16.60
C MET A 170 -4.64 -20.18 -17.00
N ASP A 171 -4.88 -20.68 -18.20
CA ASP A 171 -4.24 -21.90 -18.72
C ASP A 171 -2.79 -21.59 -19.10
N GLU A 172 -2.52 -20.41 -19.67
CA GLU A 172 -1.16 -19.94 -19.91
C GLU A 172 -0.39 -19.77 -18.59
N VAL A 173 -1.02 -19.14 -17.56
CA VAL A 173 -0.41 -19.01 -16.24
C VAL A 173 0.00 -20.36 -15.67
N GLU A 174 -0.90 -21.34 -15.74
CA GLU A 174 -0.66 -22.70 -15.25
C GLU A 174 0.46 -23.41 -16.03
N MET A 175 0.44 -23.32 -17.35
CA MET A 175 1.48 -23.88 -18.23
C MET A 175 2.86 -23.31 -17.89
N ILE A 176 2.98 -21.99 -17.74
CA ILE A 176 4.25 -21.34 -17.37
C ILE A 176 4.68 -21.79 -15.96
N ALA A 177 3.76 -21.82 -15.00
CA ALA A 177 4.06 -22.23 -13.63
C ALA A 177 4.56 -23.67 -13.56
N LEU A 178 3.91 -24.60 -14.26
CA LEU A 178 4.32 -26.01 -14.31
C LEU A 178 5.69 -26.20 -14.97
N ARG A 179 5.97 -25.47 -16.04
CA ARG A 179 7.25 -25.52 -16.76
C ARG A 179 8.39 -24.92 -15.96
N GLU A 180 8.19 -23.73 -15.39
CA GLU A 180 9.25 -22.97 -14.74
C GLU A 180 9.40 -23.25 -13.25
N ARG A 181 8.33 -23.73 -12.60
CA ARG A 181 8.28 -24.00 -11.13
C ARG A 181 8.80 -22.83 -10.31
N PRO A 182 8.15 -21.66 -10.37
CA PRO A 182 8.57 -20.49 -9.64
C PRO A 182 8.42 -20.71 -8.12
N ARG A 183 9.28 -20.08 -7.33
CA ARG A 183 9.15 -20.04 -5.86
C ARG A 183 8.02 -19.12 -5.41
N LEU A 184 7.66 -18.12 -6.23
CA LEU A 184 6.64 -17.14 -5.92
C LEU A 184 5.87 -16.78 -7.18
N ILE A 185 4.54 -16.77 -7.07
CA ILE A 185 3.61 -16.27 -8.08
C ILE A 185 2.98 -14.98 -7.57
N ILE A 186 2.97 -13.94 -8.42
CA ILE A 186 2.42 -12.62 -8.10
C ILE A 186 1.13 -12.44 -8.89
N ALA A 187 0.01 -12.33 -8.21
CA ALA A 187 -1.25 -11.87 -8.78
C ALA A 187 -1.48 -10.40 -8.41
N GLY A 188 -1.82 -9.58 -9.39
CA GLY A 188 -1.99 -8.15 -9.21
C GLY A 188 -1.36 -7.37 -10.36
N GLY A 189 -1.76 -6.12 -10.51
CA GLY A 189 -1.28 -5.26 -11.57
C GLY A 189 -1.71 -3.82 -11.39
N SER A 190 -1.05 -2.92 -12.16
CA SER A 190 -1.31 -1.48 -12.13
C SER A 190 -2.43 -1.06 -13.07
N ALA A 191 -2.66 -1.82 -14.16
CA ALA A 191 -3.56 -1.42 -15.23
C ALA A 191 -4.43 -2.57 -15.77
N TYR A 192 -4.75 -3.54 -14.91
CA TYR A 192 -5.68 -4.63 -15.25
C TYR A 192 -7.06 -4.34 -14.62
N PRO A 193 -8.08 -3.93 -15.41
CA PRO A 193 -9.36 -3.45 -14.90
C PRO A 193 -10.41 -4.57 -14.73
N ARG A 194 -9.99 -5.81 -14.64
CA ARG A 194 -10.86 -6.99 -14.51
C ARG A 194 -10.62 -7.68 -13.16
N HIS A 195 -11.49 -8.62 -12.82
CA HIS A 195 -11.34 -9.44 -11.65
C HIS A 195 -10.22 -10.48 -11.85
N TYR A 196 -9.50 -10.77 -10.76
CA TYR A 196 -8.54 -11.87 -10.70
C TYR A 196 -9.23 -13.12 -10.19
N ASP A 197 -9.00 -14.26 -10.82
CA ASP A 197 -9.40 -15.57 -10.28
C ASP A 197 -8.39 -16.03 -9.22
N PHE A 198 -8.50 -15.46 -8.02
CA PHE A 198 -7.60 -15.80 -6.92
C PHE A 198 -7.63 -17.28 -6.55
N ALA A 199 -8.81 -17.93 -6.69
CA ALA A 199 -8.95 -19.37 -6.42
C ALA A 199 -8.11 -20.19 -7.41
N ARG A 200 -8.08 -19.81 -8.69
CA ARG A 200 -7.27 -20.49 -9.68
C ARG A 200 -5.77 -20.20 -9.49
N PHE A 201 -5.39 -18.95 -9.19
CA PHE A 201 -4.01 -18.63 -8.81
C PHE A 201 -3.54 -19.48 -7.63
N ARG A 202 -4.39 -19.68 -6.60
CA ARG A 202 -4.07 -20.54 -5.45
C ARG A 202 -3.81 -21.98 -5.88
N ARG A 203 -4.71 -22.57 -6.67
CA ARG A 203 -4.52 -23.94 -7.18
C ARG A 203 -3.24 -24.11 -8.00
N ILE A 204 -2.93 -23.13 -8.85
CA ILE A 204 -1.69 -23.14 -9.64
C ILE A 204 -0.46 -23.06 -8.71
N ALA A 205 -0.48 -22.17 -7.72
CA ALA A 205 0.61 -22.04 -6.77
C ALA A 205 0.81 -23.33 -5.95
N ASP A 206 -0.28 -23.98 -5.51
CA ASP A 206 -0.22 -25.26 -4.81
C ASP A 206 0.37 -26.39 -5.68
N ALA A 207 0.02 -26.43 -6.97
CA ALA A 207 0.51 -27.45 -7.91
C ALA A 207 2.04 -27.40 -8.11
N VAL A 208 2.67 -26.26 -7.85
CA VAL A 208 4.14 -26.07 -8.01
C VAL A 208 4.88 -25.76 -6.70
N ASP A 209 4.20 -25.84 -5.55
CA ASP A 209 4.72 -25.48 -4.22
C ASP A 209 5.27 -24.04 -4.18
N ALA A 210 4.55 -23.12 -4.82
CA ALA A 210 4.87 -21.70 -4.87
C ALA A 210 4.11 -20.89 -3.80
N ILE A 211 4.73 -19.84 -3.33
CA ILE A 211 4.08 -18.81 -2.51
C ILE A 211 3.20 -17.96 -3.42
N LEU A 212 1.95 -17.71 -3.04
CA LEU A 212 1.06 -16.77 -3.73
C LEU A 212 1.11 -15.41 -3.03
N LEU A 213 1.73 -14.45 -3.67
CA LEU A 213 1.69 -13.03 -3.32
C LEU A 213 0.58 -12.34 -4.12
N VAL A 214 -0.33 -11.64 -3.45
CA VAL A 214 -1.26 -10.74 -4.14
C VAL A 214 -0.92 -9.29 -3.84
N ASP A 215 -0.57 -8.54 -4.87
CA ASP A 215 -0.42 -7.08 -4.80
C ASP A 215 -1.74 -6.40 -5.16
N MET A 216 -2.49 -5.99 -4.13
CA MET A 216 -3.81 -5.36 -4.31
C MET A 216 -3.74 -3.82 -4.33
N ALA A 217 -2.56 -3.22 -4.55
CA ALA A 217 -2.36 -1.78 -4.42
C ALA A 217 -3.39 -0.94 -5.18
N HIS A 218 -3.77 -1.34 -6.41
CA HIS A 218 -4.72 -0.59 -7.23
C HIS A 218 -6.19 -0.79 -6.82
N PHE A 219 -6.53 -1.91 -6.21
CA PHE A 219 -7.92 -2.25 -5.87
C PHE A 219 -8.18 -2.42 -4.36
N ALA A 220 -7.23 -2.08 -3.50
CA ALA A 220 -7.38 -2.22 -2.04
C ALA A 220 -8.57 -1.44 -1.48
N GLY A 221 -8.85 -0.25 -2.00
CA GLY A 221 -10.03 0.53 -1.61
C GLY A 221 -11.33 -0.13 -2.02
N LEU A 222 -11.36 -0.81 -3.17
CA LEU A 222 -12.52 -1.55 -3.64
C LEU A 222 -12.75 -2.81 -2.78
N VAL A 223 -11.67 -3.50 -2.38
CA VAL A 223 -11.75 -4.61 -1.41
C VAL A 223 -12.28 -4.11 -0.07
N ALA A 224 -11.75 -3.00 0.44
CA ALA A 224 -12.20 -2.38 1.69
C ALA A 224 -13.68 -1.95 1.64
N GLY A 225 -14.14 -1.45 0.49
CA GLY A 225 -15.54 -1.09 0.24
C GLY A 225 -16.48 -2.27 0.01
N GLY A 226 -15.94 -3.47 -0.18
CA GLY A 226 -16.74 -4.68 -0.51
C GLY A 226 -17.15 -4.76 -1.99
N CYS A 227 -16.54 -3.94 -2.86
CA CYS A 227 -16.83 -3.88 -4.29
C CYS A 227 -15.91 -4.76 -5.14
N PHE A 228 -14.92 -5.39 -4.52
CA PHE A 228 -13.96 -6.29 -5.16
C PHE A 228 -13.65 -7.50 -4.26
N PRO A 229 -13.46 -8.70 -4.81
CA PRO A 229 -13.15 -9.89 -4.01
C PRO A 229 -11.87 -9.72 -3.19
N SER A 230 -11.90 -10.16 -1.92
CA SER A 230 -10.72 -10.16 -1.06
C SER A 230 -9.76 -11.29 -1.45
N PRO A 231 -8.47 -11.02 -1.62
CA PRO A 231 -7.47 -12.05 -1.90
C PRO A 231 -7.05 -12.85 -0.65
N LEU A 232 -7.38 -12.39 0.56
CA LEU A 232 -6.84 -12.94 1.83
C LEU A 232 -7.20 -14.39 2.12
N ALA A 233 -8.27 -14.91 1.52
CA ALA A 233 -8.64 -16.31 1.65
C ALA A 233 -7.73 -17.25 0.80
N TYR A 234 -7.00 -16.69 -0.16
CA TYR A 234 -6.25 -17.46 -1.16
C TYR A 234 -4.74 -17.21 -1.09
N ALA A 235 -4.34 -15.97 -0.77
CA ALA A 235 -2.95 -15.55 -0.78
C ALA A 235 -2.21 -15.95 0.52
N ASP A 236 -0.94 -16.32 0.40
CA ASP A 236 -0.04 -16.46 1.54
C ASP A 236 0.31 -15.10 2.12
N VAL A 237 0.55 -14.13 1.25
CA VAL A 237 0.85 -12.73 1.58
C VAL A 237 0.10 -11.79 0.66
N VAL A 238 -0.41 -10.72 1.21
CA VAL A 238 -1.03 -9.62 0.46
C VAL A 238 -0.24 -8.34 0.72
N THR A 239 0.13 -7.64 -0.34
CA THR A 239 0.73 -6.30 -0.25
C THR A 239 -0.22 -5.25 -0.81
N THR A 240 -0.09 -4.02 -0.34
CA THR A 240 -0.83 -2.90 -0.86
C THR A 240 -0.09 -1.57 -0.65
N THR A 241 -0.47 -0.58 -1.43
CA THR A 241 -0.24 0.83 -1.09
C THR A 241 -1.41 1.37 -0.29
N THR A 242 -1.19 2.49 0.40
CA THR A 242 -2.25 3.15 1.18
C THR A 242 -2.84 4.39 0.50
N HIS A 243 -2.27 4.84 -0.62
CA HIS A 243 -2.54 6.16 -1.23
C HIS A 243 -3.28 6.13 -2.56
N LYS A 244 -3.75 4.96 -3.04
CA LYS A 244 -4.51 4.83 -4.29
C LYS A 244 -6.01 4.78 -3.99
N THR A 245 -6.71 3.74 -4.40
CA THR A 245 -8.14 3.57 -4.10
C THR A 245 -8.45 3.56 -2.60
N LEU A 246 -7.49 3.21 -1.73
CA LEU A 246 -7.66 3.27 -0.28
C LEU A 246 -7.67 4.71 0.28
N ARG A 247 -7.29 5.71 -0.50
CA ARG A 247 -7.38 7.14 -0.18
C ARG A 247 -6.66 7.57 1.10
N GLY A 248 -5.49 6.98 1.36
CA GLY A 248 -4.64 7.29 2.50
C GLY A 248 -3.33 8.01 2.13
N PRO A 249 -2.41 8.15 3.08
CA PRO A 249 -1.09 8.74 2.83
C PRO A 249 -0.25 7.82 1.93
N ARG A 250 0.76 8.38 1.29
CA ARG A 250 1.74 7.59 0.55
C ARG A 250 2.49 6.65 1.48
N GLY A 251 2.38 5.35 1.21
CA GLY A 251 2.97 4.29 2.03
C GLY A 251 2.59 2.92 1.50
N GLY A 252 3.08 1.88 2.17
CA GLY A 252 2.74 0.49 1.91
C GLY A 252 2.24 -0.23 3.15
N MET A 253 1.72 -1.43 2.96
CA MET A 253 1.23 -2.31 4.02
C MET A 253 1.32 -3.76 3.56
N ILE A 254 1.57 -4.68 4.50
CA ILE A 254 1.65 -6.12 4.23
C ILE A 254 0.70 -6.84 5.18
N LEU A 255 -0.06 -7.80 4.64
CA LEU A 255 -1.05 -8.57 5.38
C LEU A 255 -0.80 -10.07 5.15
N THR A 256 -1.00 -10.88 6.18
CA THR A 256 -0.96 -12.34 6.08
C THR A 256 -1.80 -12.97 7.19
N ASN A 257 -2.20 -14.22 6.98
CA ASN A 257 -2.87 -15.03 8.01
C ASN A 257 -1.93 -16.08 8.65
N ASP A 258 -0.67 -16.18 8.18
CA ASP A 258 0.35 -17.10 8.71
C ASP A 258 1.32 -16.37 9.67
N ALA A 259 1.37 -16.82 10.92
CA ALA A 259 2.23 -16.24 11.94
C ALA A 259 3.74 -16.40 11.65
N ARG A 260 4.13 -17.45 10.90
CA ARG A 260 5.55 -17.67 10.55
C ARG A 260 5.97 -16.69 9.46
N LEU A 261 5.08 -16.44 8.49
CA LEU A 261 5.32 -15.44 7.44
C LEU A 261 5.36 -14.04 8.03
N ALA A 262 4.45 -13.71 8.95
CA ALA A 262 4.44 -12.42 9.64
C ALA A 262 5.78 -12.12 10.31
N LYS A 263 6.33 -13.07 11.09
CA LYS A 263 7.65 -12.89 11.75
C LYS A 263 8.80 -12.68 10.76
N LYS A 264 8.82 -13.42 9.64
CA LYS A 264 9.84 -13.25 8.61
C LYS A 264 9.73 -11.89 7.93
N ILE A 265 8.50 -11.44 7.65
CA ILE A 265 8.21 -10.15 7.04
C ILE A 265 8.60 -9.01 7.97
N ASP A 266 8.26 -9.09 9.26
CA ASP A 266 8.65 -8.09 10.25
C ASP A 266 10.17 -7.93 10.31
N SER A 267 10.91 -9.05 10.36
CA SER A 267 12.38 -9.04 10.32
C SER A 267 12.93 -8.51 9.00
N ALA A 268 12.26 -8.75 7.87
CA ALA A 268 12.67 -8.24 6.57
C ALA A 268 12.42 -6.73 6.44
N ILE A 269 11.36 -6.20 7.06
CA ILE A 269 11.12 -4.75 7.15
C ILE A 269 12.16 -4.12 8.08
N PHE A 270 12.19 -4.52 9.34
CA PHE A 270 13.15 -4.01 10.30
C PHE A 270 13.83 -5.17 11.03
N PRO A 271 15.15 -5.24 11.00
CA PRO A 271 16.12 -4.28 10.44
C PRO A 271 16.51 -4.52 8.97
N GLY A 272 15.81 -5.40 8.23
CA GLY A 272 16.25 -5.89 6.93
C GLY A 272 16.34 -4.82 5.83
N LEU A 273 15.28 -4.03 5.62
CA LEU A 273 15.18 -3.03 4.55
C LEU A 273 15.08 -1.59 5.06
N GLN A 274 14.51 -1.40 6.23
CA GLN A 274 14.21 -0.09 6.79
C GLN A 274 14.85 0.06 8.16
N GLY A 275 15.13 1.31 8.58
CA GLY A 275 15.43 1.71 9.93
C GLY A 275 14.19 2.24 10.64
N GLY A 276 14.24 3.48 11.14
CA GLY A 276 13.13 4.12 11.81
C GLY A 276 11.88 4.23 10.94
N PRO A 277 10.72 3.75 11.42
CA PRO A 277 9.47 3.90 10.71
C PRO A 277 9.02 5.37 10.65
N LEU A 278 8.27 5.72 9.62
CA LEU A 278 7.72 7.07 9.44
C LEU A 278 6.43 7.19 10.29
N MET A 279 6.56 7.58 11.56
CA MET A 279 5.44 7.53 12.50
C MET A 279 4.31 8.50 12.15
N HIS A 280 4.61 9.65 11.55
CA HIS A 280 3.61 10.57 11.02
C HIS A 280 2.82 9.95 9.86
N VAL A 281 3.45 9.13 9.02
CA VAL A 281 2.79 8.37 7.94
C VAL A 281 1.93 7.25 8.53
N ILE A 282 2.42 6.52 9.55
CA ILE A 282 1.64 5.47 10.22
C ILE A 282 0.40 6.07 10.90
N ALA A 283 0.51 7.23 11.53
CA ALA A 283 -0.64 7.96 12.07
C ALA A 283 -1.65 8.32 10.97
N ALA A 284 -1.18 8.82 9.85
CA ALA A 284 -2.03 9.13 8.71
C ALA A 284 -2.68 7.87 8.10
N LYS A 285 -1.97 6.72 8.08
CA LYS A 285 -2.57 5.41 7.73
C LYS A 285 -3.68 5.04 8.72
N ALA A 286 -3.45 5.23 10.03
CA ALA A 286 -4.47 4.95 11.05
C ALA A 286 -5.74 5.79 10.82
N VAL A 287 -5.61 7.08 10.46
CA VAL A 287 -6.75 7.92 10.11
C VAL A 287 -7.48 7.39 8.88
N ALA A 288 -6.77 7.16 7.78
CA ALA A 288 -7.37 6.69 6.53
C ALA A 288 -8.07 5.34 6.66
N LEU A 289 -7.47 4.39 7.41
CA LEU A 289 -8.08 3.10 7.72
C LEU A 289 -9.35 3.26 8.57
N GLY A 290 -9.35 4.22 9.51
CA GLY A 290 -10.53 4.57 10.29
C GLY A 290 -11.66 5.15 9.43
N GLU A 291 -11.32 5.98 8.45
CA GLU A 291 -12.29 6.49 7.46
C GLU A 291 -12.82 5.36 6.56
N ALA A 292 -11.95 4.44 6.14
CA ALA A 292 -12.33 3.31 5.30
C ALA A 292 -13.27 2.30 6.00
N LEU A 293 -13.29 2.26 7.33
CA LEU A 293 -14.24 1.47 8.11
C LEU A 293 -15.66 2.07 8.15
N GLN A 294 -15.83 3.34 7.74
CA GLN A 294 -17.13 4.01 7.80
C GLN A 294 -18.03 3.67 6.60
N PRO A 295 -19.36 3.71 6.78
CA PRO A 295 -20.30 3.45 5.69
C PRO A 295 -20.13 4.40 4.48
N GLU A 296 -19.66 5.61 4.72
CA GLU A 296 -19.36 6.61 3.69
C GLU A 296 -18.33 6.13 2.70
N PHE A 297 -17.31 5.42 3.18
CA PHE A 297 -16.26 4.88 2.31
C PHE A 297 -16.80 3.77 1.40
N LYS A 298 -17.73 2.94 1.89
CA LYS A 298 -18.38 1.93 1.04
C LYS A 298 -19.16 2.56 -0.10
N ARG A 299 -19.89 3.66 0.18
CA ARG A 299 -20.59 4.42 -0.87
C ARG A 299 -19.62 5.08 -1.87
N TYR A 300 -18.48 5.54 -1.38
CA TYR A 300 -17.43 6.10 -2.24
C TYR A 300 -16.78 5.04 -3.14
N ALA A 301 -16.56 3.84 -2.65
CA ALA A 301 -15.91 2.75 -3.40
C ALA A 301 -16.83 2.16 -4.49
N GLY A 302 -18.15 2.09 -4.25
CA GLY A 302 -19.18 1.65 -5.22
C GLY A 302 -19.48 2.70 -6.28
#